data_1bd10fa38e3210bf3c13b14eaab67d50
#
_entry.id   1bd10fa38e3210bf3c13b14eaab67d50
#
_cell.length_a   1.000
_cell.length_b   1.000
_cell.length_c   1.000
_cell.angle_alpha   90.00
_cell.angle_beta   90.00
_cell.angle_gamma   90.00
#
_symmetry.space_group_name_H-M   'P 1'
#
loop_
_entity.id
_entity.type
_entity.pdbx_description
1 polymer ?
#
loop_
_entity_poly.entity_id
_entity_poly.type
_entity_poly.pdbx_seq_one_letter_code
_entity_poly.pdbx_strand_id
1 'polypeptide(L)'
;TSIGDVRAYIIEENEKVPIDGKLLYRGISVEDLANGFERDNRCGFEETAYLLITGNLPTARQLSDFKALLDEYRRLPEGFAEDMIMKAPSKNIMNKLARCILASYSYDPNPDDVSYKNVMRQCIRLLAQMPTMAAYAYQTRCHYYYDESLYIHNPQKGLSTSENFLQMIRPDSKFTQLEAESLDLALVLHAEHGGGNNSTFTVHVVTSTGTDTYS
;
A
#
# COMPACT_ATOMS: atom_id res chain seq x y z
N THR A 1 15.35 7.89 -8.00
CA THR A 1 15.18 8.70 -6.79
C THR A 1 16.02 8.16 -5.65
N SER A 2 16.18 8.92 -4.59
CA SER A 2 16.84 8.42 -3.36
C SER A 2 15.94 7.44 -2.57
N ILE A 3 14.71 7.23 -3.01
CA ILE A 3 13.73 6.31 -2.38
C ILE A 3 13.82 4.94 -3.04
N GLY A 4 13.67 4.88 -4.36
CA GLY A 4 13.80 3.66 -5.14
C GLY A 4 14.78 3.87 -6.29
N ASP A 5 15.65 2.89 -6.54
CA ASP A 5 16.64 2.91 -7.61
C ASP A 5 16.59 1.58 -8.38
N VAL A 6 16.26 1.67 -9.66
CA VAL A 6 16.26 0.53 -10.59
C VAL A 6 17.45 0.65 -11.50
N ARG A 7 18.33 -0.35 -11.48
CA ARG A 7 19.54 -0.41 -12.32
C ARG A 7 19.44 -1.57 -13.28
N ALA A 8 19.46 -1.28 -14.57
CA ALA A 8 19.49 -2.26 -15.64
C ALA A 8 20.75 -2.16 -16.51
N TYR A 9 21.56 -1.12 -16.29
CA TYR A 9 22.82 -0.87 -16.98
C TYR A 9 23.74 -0.01 -16.13
N ILE A 10 25.02 -0.05 -16.42
CA ILE A 10 26.05 0.89 -15.96
C ILE A 10 26.58 1.70 -17.17
N ILE A 11 27.22 2.82 -16.90
CA ILE A 11 27.91 3.60 -17.94
C ILE A 11 29.39 3.35 -17.79
N GLU A 12 29.99 2.70 -18.80
CA GLU A 12 31.43 2.51 -18.91
C GLU A 12 31.88 3.16 -20.21
N GLU A 13 32.94 3.97 -20.17
CA GLU A 13 33.51 4.68 -21.33
C GLU A 13 32.46 5.43 -22.19
N ASN A 14 31.44 6.02 -21.56
CA ASN A 14 30.27 6.67 -22.19
C ASN A 14 29.31 5.72 -22.94
N GLU A 15 29.47 4.41 -22.82
CA GLU A 15 28.53 3.43 -23.37
C GLU A 15 27.66 2.80 -22.26
N LYS A 16 26.41 2.45 -22.61
CA LYS A 16 25.52 1.71 -21.72
C LYS A 16 25.82 0.23 -21.77
N VAL A 17 26.35 -0.30 -20.69
CA VAL A 17 26.62 -1.73 -20.54
C VAL A 17 25.48 -2.37 -19.74
N PRO A 18 24.72 -3.32 -20.29
CA PRO A 18 23.69 -4.04 -19.56
C PRO A 18 24.25 -4.78 -18.34
N ILE A 19 23.53 -4.75 -17.24
CA ILE A 19 23.83 -5.54 -16.03
C ILE A 19 22.58 -6.31 -15.62
N ASP A 20 22.74 -7.28 -14.72
CA ASP A 20 21.60 -7.91 -14.06
C ASP A 20 20.78 -6.84 -13.36
N GLY A 21 19.46 -6.91 -13.52
CA GLY A 21 18.55 -5.92 -12.94
C GLY A 21 18.67 -5.87 -11.42
N LYS A 22 18.77 -4.65 -10.86
CA LYS A 22 18.79 -4.43 -9.40
C LYS A 22 17.72 -3.43 -9.03
N LEU A 23 16.95 -3.77 -7.99
CA LEU A 23 16.01 -2.87 -7.35
C LEU A 23 16.48 -2.59 -5.92
N LEU A 24 16.68 -1.31 -5.62
CA LEU A 24 17.12 -0.87 -4.30
C LEU A 24 16.05 0.02 -3.67
N TYR A 25 15.72 -0.27 -2.41
CA TYR A 25 14.87 0.57 -1.56
C TYR A 25 15.73 1.31 -0.54
N ARG A 26 15.81 2.63 -0.64
CA ARG A 26 16.68 3.46 0.21
C ARG A 26 18.13 2.95 0.24
N GLY A 27 18.61 2.41 -0.89
CA GLY A 27 19.97 1.87 -1.02
C GLY A 27 20.14 0.41 -0.60
N ILE A 28 19.12 -0.25 -0.06
CA ILE A 28 19.14 -1.67 0.32
C ILE A 28 18.55 -2.49 -0.83
N SER A 29 19.18 -3.61 -1.19
CA SER A 29 18.66 -4.51 -2.23
C SER A 29 17.34 -5.13 -1.78
N VAL A 30 16.35 -5.16 -2.69
CA VAL A 30 15.10 -5.84 -2.43
C VAL A 30 15.28 -7.34 -2.19
N GLU A 31 16.30 -7.94 -2.80
CA GLU A 31 16.66 -9.35 -2.57
C GLU A 31 17.15 -9.57 -1.14
N ASP A 32 17.98 -8.65 -0.61
CA ASP A 32 18.46 -8.74 0.78
C ASP A 32 17.32 -8.57 1.77
N LEU A 33 16.35 -7.68 1.48
CA LEU A 33 15.15 -7.52 2.28
C LEU A 33 14.31 -8.81 2.27
N ALA A 34 14.01 -9.35 1.08
CA ALA A 34 13.22 -10.57 0.92
C ALA A 34 13.86 -11.77 1.63
N ASN A 35 15.15 -12.00 1.41
CA ASN A 35 15.92 -13.06 2.07
C ASN A 35 15.94 -12.89 3.60
N GLY A 36 15.98 -11.65 4.09
CA GLY A 36 15.88 -11.34 5.52
C GLY A 36 14.53 -11.74 6.09
N PHE A 37 13.43 -11.42 5.40
CA PHE A 37 12.08 -11.78 5.85
C PHE A 37 11.86 -13.28 5.83
N GLU A 38 12.31 -13.98 4.79
CA GLU A 38 12.24 -15.44 4.69
C GLU A 38 13.02 -16.12 5.81
N ARG A 39 14.28 -15.73 6.02
CA ARG A 39 15.12 -16.28 7.08
C ARG A 39 14.50 -16.13 8.47
N ASP A 40 13.87 -14.97 8.72
CA ASP A 40 13.28 -14.66 10.01
C ASP A 40 11.82 -15.13 10.11
N ASN A 41 11.30 -15.79 9.06
CA ASN A 41 9.93 -16.32 8.94
C ASN A 41 8.85 -15.29 9.32
N ARG A 42 8.89 -14.10 8.69
CA ARG A 42 8.02 -12.98 9.03
C ARG A 42 7.58 -12.19 7.80
N CYS A 43 6.41 -11.58 7.88
CA CYS A 43 5.94 -10.62 6.88
C CYS A 43 6.82 -9.36 6.85
N GLY A 44 7.16 -8.90 5.66
CA GLY A 44 8.10 -7.81 5.41
C GLY A 44 7.48 -6.52 4.89
N PHE A 45 6.22 -6.51 4.49
CA PHE A 45 5.61 -5.34 3.84
C PHE A 45 5.58 -4.10 4.73
N GLU A 46 5.18 -4.23 6.00
CA GLU A 46 5.14 -3.10 6.92
C GLU A 46 6.54 -2.52 7.21
N GLU A 47 7.55 -3.39 7.29
CA GLU A 47 8.94 -2.95 7.45
C GLU A 47 9.45 -2.24 6.20
N THR A 48 9.12 -2.74 5.02
CA THR A 48 9.44 -2.12 3.74
C THR A 48 8.75 -0.76 3.60
N ALA A 49 7.48 -0.67 3.95
CA ALA A 49 6.73 0.60 3.96
C ALA A 49 7.36 1.61 4.93
N TYR A 50 7.73 1.17 6.13
CA TYR A 50 8.44 2.02 7.09
C TYR A 50 9.78 2.52 6.51
N LEU A 51 10.59 1.63 5.95
CA LEU A 51 11.86 1.99 5.31
C LEU A 51 11.68 3.04 4.21
N LEU A 52 10.72 2.84 3.30
CA LEU A 52 10.46 3.77 2.19
C LEU A 52 10.02 5.14 2.70
N ILE A 53 9.17 5.19 3.72
CA ILE A 53 8.63 6.43 4.28
C ILE A 53 9.70 7.18 5.10
N THR A 54 10.43 6.49 5.98
CA THR A 54 11.32 7.12 6.95
C THR A 54 12.78 7.21 6.49
N GLY A 55 13.18 6.35 5.55
CA GLY A 55 14.55 6.27 5.03
C GLY A 55 15.47 5.30 5.77
N ASN A 56 15.00 4.69 6.87
CA ASN A 56 15.78 3.76 7.68
C ASN A 56 14.96 2.52 8.05
N LEU A 57 15.63 1.39 8.22
CA LEU A 57 15.00 0.19 8.79
C LEU A 57 14.55 0.46 10.24
N PRO A 58 13.36 -0.01 10.63
CA PRO A 58 12.88 0.16 11.99
C PRO A 58 13.62 -0.74 12.98
N THR A 59 13.79 -0.27 14.19
CA THR A 59 14.04 -1.17 15.32
C THR A 59 12.79 -2.02 15.59
N ALA A 60 12.94 -3.13 16.33
CA ALA A 60 11.80 -3.99 16.68
C ALA A 60 10.64 -3.21 17.35
N ARG A 61 10.98 -2.26 18.24
CA ARG A 61 9.98 -1.38 18.86
C ARG A 61 9.29 -0.47 17.87
N GLN A 62 10.04 0.20 16.99
CA GLN A 62 9.48 1.09 15.97
C GLN A 62 8.57 0.33 15.00
N LEU A 63 8.95 -0.90 14.61
CA LEU A 63 8.11 -1.74 13.77
C LEU A 63 6.82 -2.12 14.48
N SER A 64 6.90 -2.48 15.76
CA SER A 64 5.71 -2.79 16.58
C SER A 64 4.77 -1.58 16.70
N ASP A 65 5.32 -0.40 17.00
CA ASP A 65 4.56 0.85 17.11
C ASP A 65 3.91 1.22 15.76
N PHE A 66 4.64 1.03 14.66
CA PHE A 66 4.10 1.29 13.31
C PHE A 66 2.97 0.32 12.92
N LYS A 67 3.13 -0.98 13.20
CA LYS A 67 2.07 -1.97 12.99
C LYS A 67 0.81 -1.65 13.81
N ALA A 68 0.99 -1.24 15.07
CA ALA A 68 -0.13 -0.81 15.92
C ALA A 68 -0.86 0.42 15.36
N LEU A 69 -0.10 1.38 14.81
CA LEU A 69 -0.67 2.57 14.15
C LEU A 69 -1.46 2.19 12.87
N LEU A 70 -0.92 1.28 12.05
CA LEU A 70 -1.66 0.78 10.88
C LEU A 70 -2.95 0.08 11.29
N ASP A 71 -2.92 -0.74 12.33
CA ASP A 71 -4.11 -1.43 12.86
C ASP A 71 -5.19 -0.47 13.34
N GLU A 72 -4.80 0.65 13.94
CA GLU A 72 -5.72 1.73 14.33
C GLU A 72 -6.41 2.35 13.12
N TYR A 73 -5.70 2.54 12.01
CA TYR A 73 -6.19 3.22 10.82
C TYR A 73 -6.86 2.31 9.79
N ARG A 74 -6.74 0.98 9.85
CA ARG A 74 -7.30 0.06 8.84
C ARG A 74 -8.82 0.17 8.65
N ARG A 75 -9.57 0.53 9.70
CA ARG A 75 -11.01 0.72 9.59
C ARG A 75 -11.34 1.97 8.79
N LEU A 76 -12.30 1.82 7.88
CA LEU A 76 -12.87 2.96 7.16
C LEU A 76 -13.76 3.79 8.10
N PRO A 77 -13.92 5.09 7.82
CA PRO A 77 -14.87 5.93 8.55
C PRO A 77 -16.30 5.35 8.49
N GLU A 78 -17.11 5.70 9.48
CA GLU A 78 -18.54 5.32 9.52
C GLU A 78 -19.26 5.80 8.25
N GLY A 79 -20.08 4.92 7.66
CA GLY A 79 -20.82 5.17 6.42
C GLY A 79 -19.98 5.16 5.14
N PHE A 80 -18.65 5.17 5.24
CA PHE A 80 -17.79 5.24 4.04
C PHE A 80 -17.98 4.04 3.10
N ALA A 81 -18.05 2.85 3.64
CA ALA A 81 -18.20 1.63 2.83
C ALA A 81 -19.53 1.64 2.07
N GLU A 82 -20.62 1.98 2.76
CA GLU A 82 -21.97 2.03 2.22
C GLU A 82 -22.09 3.14 1.16
N ASP A 83 -21.69 4.36 1.50
CA ASP A 83 -21.91 5.53 0.66
C ASP A 83 -20.92 5.62 -0.51
N MET A 84 -19.66 5.32 -0.28
CA MET A 84 -18.60 5.52 -1.29
C MET A 84 -18.27 4.25 -2.07
N ILE A 85 -18.50 3.06 -1.52
CA ILE A 85 -18.14 1.80 -2.18
C ILE A 85 -19.39 1.08 -2.72
N MET A 86 -20.37 0.78 -1.86
CA MET A 86 -21.50 -0.08 -2.19
C MET A 86 -22.56 0.59 -3.07
N LYS A 87 -22.93 1.86 -2.78
CA LYS A 87 -23.95 2.58 -3.56
C LYS A 87 -23.58 2.86 -5.02
N ALA A 88 -22.30 2.86 -5.34
CA ALA A 88 -21.82 3.10 -6.70
C ALA A 88 -20.80 2.04 -7.12
N PRO A 89 -21.21 0.77 -7.31
CA PRO A 89 -20.32 -0.32 -7.70
C PRO A 89 -19.62 -0.02 -9.01
N SER A 90 -18.45 -0.64 -9.23
CA SER A 90 -17.66 -0.45 -10.46
C SER A 90 -17.09 -1.78 -10.93
N LYS A 91 -17.16 -2.02 -12.25
CA LYS A 91 -16.42 -3.14 -12.87
C LYS A 91 -14.91 -2.94 -12.79
N ASN A 92 -14.47 -1.67 -12.76
CA ASN A 92 -13.06 -1.30 -12.68
C ASN A 92 -12.71 -0.92 -11.23
N ILE A 93 -11.98 -1.82 -10.55
CA ILE A 93 -11.57 -1.63 -9.14
C ILE A 93 -10.57 -0.47 -9.01
N MET A 94 -9.64 -0.28 -9.95
CA MET A 94 -8.69 0.83 -9.90
C MET A 94 -9.40 2.19 -9.96
N ASN A 95 -10.39 2.35 -10.85
CA ASN A 95 -11.23 3.55 -10.89
C ASN A 95 -12.01 3.72 -9.57
N LYS A 96 -12.48 2.61 -8.98
CA LYS A 96 -13.18 2.67 -7.67
C LYS A 96 -12.24 3.14 -6.56
N LEU A 97 -11.02 2.63 -6.51
CA LEU A 97 -10.02 3.05 -5.53
C LEU A 97 -9.68 4.54 -5.67
N ALA A 98 -9.47 5.04 -6.88
CA ALA A 98 -9.22 6.46 -7.12
C ALA A 98 -10.35 7.33 -6.56
N ARG A 99 -11.62 6.94 -6.80
CA ARG A 99 -12.79 7.65 -6.23
C ARG A 99 -12.84 7.57 -4.70
N CYS A 100 -12.44 6.45 -4.11
CA CYS A 100 -12.37 6.30 -2.66
C CYS A 100 -11.30 7.21 -2.04
N ILE A 101 -10.14 7.34 -2.69
CA ILE A 101 -9.08 8.24 -2.23
C ILE A 101 -9.57 9.69 -2.27
N LEU A 102 -10.13 10.14 -3.39
CA LEU A 102 -10.72 11.49 -3.50
C LEU A 102 -11.80 11.74 -2.45
N ALA A 103 -12.69 10.77 -2.22
CA ALA A 103 -13.73 10.88 -1.20
C ALA A 103 -13.18 10.95 0.23
N SER A 104 -12.01 10.37 0.49
CA SER A 104 -11.36 10.40 1.81
C SER A 104 -11.03 11.81 2.29
N TYR A 105 -10.89 12.77 1.38
CA TYR A 105 -10.78 14.20 1.70
C TYR A 105 -11.90 14.65 2.66
N SER A 106 -13.16 14.30 2.38
CA SER A 106 -14.32 14.72 3.18
C SER A 106 -14.38 14.09 4.57
N TYR A 107 -13.58 13.06 4.83
CA TYR A 107 -13.50 12.36 6.11
C TYR A 107 -12.24 12.70 6.90
N ASP A 108 -11.43 13.64 6.41
CA ASP A 108 -10.26 14.15 7.13
C ASP A 108 -10.61 15.48 7.81
N PRO A 109 -10.31 15.65 9.11
CA PRO A 109 -10.59 16.91 9.80
C PRO A 109 -9.72 18.07 9.34
N ASN A 110 -8.57 17.80 8.70
CA ASN A 110 -7.60 18.81 8.22
C ASN A 110 -7.07 18.44 6.83
N PRO A 111 -7.94 18.35 5.79
CA PRO A 111 -7.53 17.83 4.50
C PRO A 111 -6.55 18.76 3.76
N ASP A 112 -6.67 20.09 3.93
CA ASP A 112 -5.88 21.12 3.25
C ASP A 112 -4.57 21.48 3.98
N ASP A 113 -4.31 20.90 5.15
CA ASP A 113 -3.05 21.14 5.88
C ASP A 113 -1.93 20.30 5.25
N VAL A 114 -1.13 20.96 4.41
CA VAL A 114 0.04 20.40 3.72
C VAL A 114 1.32 20.40 4.58
N SER A 115 1.22 20.63 5.88
CA SER A 115 2.36 20.48 6.77
C SER A 115 2.90 19.05 6.74
N TYR A 116 4.22 18.89 6.84
CA TYR A 116 4.88 17.58 6.80
C TYR A 116 4.25 16.57 7.77
N LYS A 117 3.93 17.01 8.99
CA LYS A 117 3.31 16.16 10.01
C LYS A 117 1.92 15.65 9.57
N ASN A 118 1.11 16.53 9.00
CA ASN A 118 -0.24 16.18 8.58
C ASN A 118 -0.23 15.30 7.33
N VAL A 119 0.56 15.64 6.32
CA VAL A 119 0.74 14.82 5.11
C VAL A 119 1.23 13.42 5.48
N MET A 120 2.20 13.30 6.39
CA MET A 120 2.67 12.00 6.86
C MET A 120 1.55 11.18 7.51
N ARG A 121 0.73 11.80 8.37
CA ARG A 121 -0.45 11.18 8.97
C ARG A 121 -1.44 10.70 7.91
N GLN A 122 -1.73 11.53 6.93
CA GLN A 122 -2.65 11.22 5.82
C GLN A 122 -2.12 10.06 4.98
N CYS A 123 -0.84 10.06 4.61
CA CYS A 123 -0.21 8.98 3.85
C CYS A 123 -0.24 7.64 4.61
N ILE A 124 0.07 7.62 5.91
CA ILE A 124 0.02 6.40 6.72
C ILE A 124 -1.42 5.89 6.85
N ARG A 125 -2.40 6.81 7.01
CA ARG A 125 -3.82 6.46 7.03
C ARG A 125 -4.27 5.84 5.70
N LEU A 126 -3.92 6.44 4.57
CA LEU A 126 -4.22 5.89 3.25
C LEU A 126 -3.57 4.53 3.05
N LEU A 127 -2.29 4.38 3.42
CA LEU A 127 -1.59 3.09 3.36
C LEU A 127 -2.35 1.99 4.13
N ALA A 128 -2.85 2.31 5.31
CA ALA A 128 -3.60 1.36 6.14
C ALA A 128 -5.00 1.05 5.58
N GLN A 129 -5.69 2.03 4.98
CA GLN A 129 -7.08 1.90 4.51
C GLN A 129 -7.20 1.31 3.10
N MET A 130 -6.19 1.48 2.25
CA MET A 130 -6.21 1.01 0.86
C MET A 130 -6.56 -0.49 0.72
N PRO A 131 -5.98 -1.42 1.51
CA PRO A 131 -6.35 -2.83 1.44
C PRO A 131 -7.83 -3.08 1.77
N THR A 132 -8.38 -2.36 2.76
CA THR A 132 -9.80 -2.45 3.13
C THR A 132 -10.70 -1.92 2.01
N MET A 133 -10.36 -0.77 1.42
CA MET A 133 -11.08 -0.22 0.26
C MET A 133 -11.06 -1.18 -0.92
N ALA A 134 -9.90 -1.80 -1.20
CA ALA A 134 -9.73 -2.76 -2.30
C ALA A 134 -10.57 -4.03 -2.08
N ALA A 135 -10.54 -4.59 -0.87
CA ALA A 135 -11.31 -5.77 -0.53
C ALA A 135 -12.83 -5.52 -0.65
N TYR A 136 -13.32 -4.40 -0.12
CA TYR A 136 -14.73 -4.04 -0.20
C TYR A 136 -15.17 -3.72 -1.63
N ALA A 137 -14.33 -3.04 -2.41
CA ALA A 137 -14.60 -2.80 -3.82
C ALA A 137 -14.68 -4.10 -4.63
N TYR A 138 -13.80 -5.06 -4.32
CA TYR A 138 -13.82 -6.39 -4.93
C TYR A 138 -15.10 -7.16 -4.58
N GLN A 139 -15.46 -7.25 -3.30
CA GLN A 139 -16.67 -7.93 -2.85
C GLN A 139 -17.94 -7.29 -3.44
N THR A 140 -18.00 -5.97 -3.48
CA THR A 140 -19.10 -5.23 -4.11
C THR A 140 -19.18 -5.53 -5.61
N ARG A 141 -18.05 -5.60 -6.31
CA ARG A 141 -18.00 -5.98 -7.71
C ARG A 141 -18.51 -7.41 -7.93
N CYS A 142 -18.07 -8.37 -7.12
CA CYS A 142 -18.53 -9.75 -7.19
C CYS A 142 -20.04 -9.84 -6.99
N HIS A 143 -20.57 -9.16 -6.01
CA HIS A 143 -21.99 -9.14 -5.72
C HIS A 143 -22.83 -8.56 -6.87
N TYR A 144 -22.50 -7.37 -7.36
CA TYR A 144 -23.34 -6.65 -8.33
C TYR A 144 -23.16 -7.11 -9.78
N TYR A 145 -22.05 -7.75 -10.12
CA TYR A 145 -21.73 -8.09 -11.51
C TYR A 145 -21.56 -9.60 -11.78
N TYR A 146 -21.46 -10.41 -10.72
CA TYR A 146 -21.30 -11.86 -10.85
C TYR A 146 -22.32 -12.65 -10.02
N ASP A 147 -23.34 -11.99 -9.45
CA ASP A 147 -24.40 -12.60 -8.64
C ASP A 147 -23.88 -13.41 -7.43
N GLU A 148 -22.71 -13.04 -6.90
CA GLU A 148 -22.17 -13.65 -5.70
C GLU A 148 -22.75 -13.02 -4.42
N SER A 149 -22.71 -13.75 -3.31
CA SER A 149 -23.09 -13.21 -2.01
C SER A 149 -22.13 -12.09 -1.59
N LEU A 150 -22.66 -11.05 -0.94
CA LEU A 150 -21.83 -9.96 -0.44
C LEU A 150 -21.26 -10.33 0.94
N TYR A 151 -19.94 -10.39 1.02
CA TYR A 151 -19.20 -10.62 2.26
C TYR A 151 -18.39 -9.38 2.62
N ILE A 152 -18.67 -8.81 3.78
CA ILE A 152 -17.94 -7.63 4.30
C ILE A 152 -17.31 -8.02 5.63
N HIS A 153 -16.05 -8.40 5.59
CA HIS A 153 -15.25 -8.74 6.77
C HIS A 153 -14.44 -7.53 7.21
N ASN A 154 -14.55 -7.18 8.49
CA ASN A 154 -13.75 -6.09 9.05
C ASN A 154 -12.28 -6.49 9.18
N PRO A 155 -11.34 -5.54 9.01
CA PRO A 155 -9.93 -5.79 9.29
C PRO A 155 -9.74 -6.17 10.76
N GLN A 156 -8.83 -7.12 11.01
CA GLN A 156 -8.52 -7.65 12.33
C GLN A 156 -7.19 -7.08 12.82
N LYS A 157 -7.12 -6.73 14.10
CA LYS A 157 -5.89 -6.29 14.74
C LYS A 157 -4.90 -7.44 14.88
N GLY A 158 -3.61 -7.13 14.74
CA GLY A 158 -2.53 -8.09 14.88
C GLY A 158 -2.21 -8.92 13.65
N LEU A 159 -3.06 -8.88 12.61
CA LEU A 159 -2.73 -9.46 11.31
C LEU A 159 -1.90 -8.48 10.47
N SER A 160 -0.98 -9.01 9.67
CA SER A 160 -0.26 -8.23 8.65
C SER A 160 -1.20 -7.69 7.58
N THR A 161 -0.71 -6.83 6.72
CA THR A 161 -1.49 -6.29 5.59
C THR A 161 -1.91 -7.39 4.63
N SER A 162 -1.04 -8.34 4.31
CA SER A 162 -1.35 -9.48 3.44
C SER A 162 -2.40 -10.41 4.05
N GLU A 163 -2.24 -10.77 5.32
CA GLU A 163 -3.21 -11.59 6.06
C GLU A 163 -4.58 -10.92 6.15
N ASN A 164 -4.62 -9.63 6.50
CA ASN A 164 -5.86 -8.88 6.55
C ASN A 164 -6.56 -8.80 5.19
N PHE A 165 -5.80 -8.56 4.12
CA PHE A 165 -6.37 -8.52 2.79
C PHE A 165 -6.99 -9.86 2.40
N LEU A 166 -6.28 -10.97 2.60
CA LEU A 166 -6.77 -12.32 2.28
C LEU A 166 -8.02 -12.68 3.08
N GLN A 167 -8.03 -12.41 4.39
CA GLN A 167 -9.21 -12.68 5.21
C GLN A 167 -10.43 -11.85 4.79
N MET A 168 -10.24 -10.62 4.32
CA MET A 168 -11.34 -9.74 3.90
C MET A 168 -11.91 -10.11 2.53
N ILE A 169 -11.09 -10.63 1.59
CA ILE A 169 -11.58 -11.00 0.25
C ILE A 169 -12.19 -12.40 0.16
N ARG A 170 -12.03 -13.24 1.19
CA ARG A 170 -12.52 -14.62 1.17
C ARG A 170 -13.82 -14.76 1.95
N PRO A 171 -14.82 -15.46 1.39
CA PRO A 171 -16.13 -15.64 2.04
C PRO A 171 -16.03 -16.26 3.44
N ASP A 172 -15.11 -17.21 3.63
CA ASP A 172 -14.89 -17.93 4.88
C ASP A 172 -13.79 -17.32 5.76
N SER A 173 -13.19 -16.20 5.35
CA SER A 173 -12.08 -15.50 6.01
C SER A 173 -10.83 -16.36 6.25
N LYS A 174 -10.67 -17.49 5.52
CA LYS A 174 -9.54 -18.40 5.71
C LYS A 174 -8.46 -18.17 4.68
N PHE A 175 -7.23 -18.31 5.10
CA PHE A 175 -6.04 -18.30 4.26
C PHE A 175 -4.97 -19.23 4.88
N THR A 176 -4.04 -19.67 4.06
CA THR A 176 -2.87 -20.42 4.52
C THR A 176 -1.71 -19.45 4.74
N GLN A 177 -0.77 -19.86 5.59
CA GLN A 177 0.46 -19.10 5.85
C GLN A 177 1.22 -18.82 4.52
N LEU A 178 1.35 -19.84 3.67
CA LEU A 178 2.03 -19.69 2.36
C LEU A 178 1.37 -18.64 1.46
N GLU A 179 0.04 -18.55 1.45
CA GLU A 179 -0.67 -17.52 0.68
C GLU A 179 -0.39 -16.11 1.23
N ALA A 180 -0.37 -15.97 2.56
CA ALA A 180 -0.08 -14.69 3.19
C ALA A 180 1.38 -14.24 2.92
N GLU A 181 2.33 -15.14 3.03
CA GLU A 181 3.75 -14.89 2.74
C GLU A 181 3.97 -14.57 1.26
N SER A 182 3.32 -15.30 0.35
CA SER A 182 3.41 -15.04 -1.10
C SER A 182 2.85 -13.67 -1.48
N LEU A 183 1.71 -13.29 -0.89
CA LEU A 183 1.13 -11.97 -1.09
C LEU A 183 2.01 -10.87 -0.48
N ASP A 184 2.54 -11.10 0.72
CA ASP A 184 3.42 -10.15 1.39
C ASP A 184 4.67 -9.87 0.56
N LEU A 185 5.32 -10.92 0.06
CA LEU A 185 6.47 -10.78 -0.83
C LEU A 185 6.12 -10.02 -2.12
N ALA A 186 4.94 -10.31 -2.70
CA ALA A 186 4.47 -9.57 -3.87
C ALA A 186 4.28 -8.07 -3.56
N LEU A 187 3.72 -7.72 -2.40
CA LEU A 187 3.58 -6.33 -1.96
C LEU A 187 4.94 -5.66 -1.74
N VAL A 188 5.93 -6.36 -1.17
CA VAL A 188 7.30 -5.86 -1.01
C VAL A 188 7.93 -5.55 -2.38
N LEU A 189 7.84 -6.49 -3.34
CA LEU A 189 8.43 -6.35 -4.67
C LEU A 189 7.79 -5.21 -5.49
N HIS A 190 6.53 -4.87 -5.23
CA HIS A 190 5.77 -3.83 -5.93
C HIS A 190 5.69 -2.51 -5.15
N ALA A 191 6.36 -2.38 -4.02
CA ALA A 191 6.21 -1.21 -3.16
C ALA A 191 6.76 0.08 -3.79
N GLU A 192 7.84 -0.01 -4.60
CA GLU A 192 8.46 1.13 -5.27
C GLU A 192 9.18 0.65 -6.55
N HIS A 193 9.22 1.48 -7.58
CA HIS A 193 9.88 1.16 -8.86
C HIS A 193 10.95 2.19 -9.25
N GLY A 194 11.20 3.19 -8.44
CA GLY A 194 12.11 4.30 -8.78
C GLY A 194 11.44 5.42 -9.58
N GLY A 195 12.20 6.49 -9.81
CA GLY A 195 11.71 7.76 -10.37
C GLY A 195 11.28 7.73 -11.84
N GLY A 196 11.48 6.62 -12.54
CA GLY A 196 11.14 6.50 -13.96
C GLY A 196 9.72 6.05 -14.26
N ASN A 197 8.90 5.71 -13.26
CA ASN A 197 7.54 5.28 -13.50
C ASN A 197 6.54 6.45 -13.57
N ASN A 198 5.44 6.23 -14.28
CA ASN A 198 4.42 7.24 -14.50
C ASN A 198 3.76 7.71 -13.19
N SER A 199 3.61 6.83 -12.20
CA SER A 199 2.99 7.19 -10.92
C SER A 199 3.86 8.18 -10.15
N THR A 200 5.16 7.92 -10.02
CA THR A 200 6.10 8.85 -9.37
C THR A 200 6.15 10.19 -10.10
N PHE A 201 6.18 10.19 -11.43
CA PHE A 201 6.15 11.42 -12.22
C PHE A 201 4.86 12.21 -11.97
N THR A 202 3.70 11.54 -12.02
CA THR A 202 2.41 12.18 -11.81
C THR A 202 2.30 12.79 -10.41
N VAL A 203 2.70 12.04 -9.37
CA VAL A 203 2.71 12.56 -8.00
C VAL A 203 3.61 13.79 -7.88
N HIS A 204 4.80 13.79 -8.47
CA HIS A 204 5.69 14.97 -8.47
C HIS A 204 5.06 16.18 -9.15
N VAL A 205 4.40 15.98 -10.30
CA VAL A 205 3.75 17.08 -11.04
C VAL A 205 2.57 17.62 -10.24
N VAL A 206 1.68 16.76 -9.77
CA VAL A 206 0.47 17.16 -9.03
C VAL A 206 0.83 17.82 -7.70
N THR A 207 1.71 17.24 -6.90
CA THR A 207 2.10 17.81 -5.60
C THR A 207 2.87 19.14 -5.74
N SER A 208 3.51 19.40 -6.89
CA SER A 208 4.18 20.69 -7.13
C SER A 208 3.20 21.87 -7.21
N THR A 209 1.91 21.60 -7.39
CA THR A 209 0.86 22.64 -7.38
C THR A 209 0.44 23.06 -5.98
N GLY A 210 0.89 22.36 -4.94
CA GLY A 210 0.48 22.61 -3.55
C GLY A 210 -0.91 22.07 -3.21
N THR A 211 -1.41 21.09 -3.97
CA THR A 211 -2.70 20.44 -3.71
C THR A 211 -2.66 19.59 -2.42
N ASP A 212 -3.83 19.19 -1.95
CA ASP A 212 -3.98 18.28 -0.81
C ASP A 212 -3.48 16.85 -1.12
N THR A 213 -3.42 15.98 -0.12
CA THR A 213 -2.91 14.61 -0.25
C THR A 213 -3.84 13.67 -1.03
N TYR A 214 -5.12 14.01 -1.19
CA TYR A 214 -6.16 13.13 -1.76
C TYR A 214 -6.45 13.41 -3.24
N SER A 215 -6.01 14.54 -3.78
CA SER A 215 -6.27 15.01 -5.15
C SER A 215 -5.31 14.50 -6.22
#